data_12d0ef934098bde3b256f598e7b1468a
#
_entry.id   12d0ef934098bde3b256f598e7b1468a
#
_cell.length_a   1.000
_cell.length_b   1.000
_cell.length_c   1.000
_cell.angle_alpha   90.00
_cell.angle_beta   90.00
_cell.angle_gamma   90.00
#
_symmetry.space_group_name_H-M   'P 1'
#
loop_
_entity.id
_entity.type
_entity.pdbx_description
1 polymer ?
#
loop_
_entity_poly.entity_id
_entity_poly.type
_entity_poly.pdbx_seq_one_letter_code
_entity_poly.pdbx_strand_id
1 'polypeptide(L)'
;MQNFIVRITQENNNLLNRAEIGCFILPDTTAPEFAAVFIKNAQKQGKLVLAEGENALAFYQKYGTDGLILDTSKEANPTKMVKSVQKQTPKAVLGVVSRNRRHEAMLVSECEPDFVIFKFWKDGFESNKELLEWYAELFLIQNAVQVEENFDFSTLPADFVILSDVQYTILLAK
;
A
#
# COMPACT_ATOMS: atom_id res chain seq x y z
N MET A 1 13.96 -12.16 -2.47
CA MET A 1 13.47 -11.73 -1.13
C MET A 1 12.29 -10.82 -1.36
N GLN A 2 11.16 -11.08 -0.72
CA GLN A 2 9.98 -10.22 -0.84
C GLN A 2 10.16 -8.94 -0.03
N ASN A 3 9.72 -7.82 -0.60
CA ASN A 3 9.73 -6.52 0.07
C ASN A 3 8.37 -6.30 0.76
N PHE A 4 8.41 -6.03 2.06
CA PHE A 4 7.20 -5.83 2.85
C PHE A 4 6.89 -4.35 3.08
N ILE A 5 5.61 -4.04 2.96
CA ILE A 5 5.01 -2.81 3.45
C ILE A 5 4.09 -3.21 4.61
N VAL A 6 4.26 -2.59 5.77
CA VAL A 6 3.54 -3.01 6.98
C VAL A 6 2.55 -1.95 7.43
N ARG A 7 1.28 -2.33 7.52
CA ARG A 7 0.22 -1.48 8.08
C ARG A 7 0.22 -1.58 9.59
N ILE A 8 0.33 -0.44 10.25
CA ILE A 8 0.29 -0.35 11.71
C ILE A 8 -1.15 -0.27 12.17
N THR A 9 -1.64 -1.35 12.77
CA THR A 9 -3.00 -1.45 13.33
C THR A 9 -3.03 -1.30 14.84
N GLN A 10 -1.89 -1.47 15.49
CA GLN A 10 -1.72 -1.29 16.95
C GLN A 10 -0.72 -0.17 17.21
N GLU A 11 -1.05 0.74 18.11
CA GLU A 11 -0.21 1.89 18.43
C GLU A 11 1.02 1.47 19.26
N ASN A 12 1.98 0.84 18.58
CA ASN A 12 3.28 0.49 19.17
C ASN A 12 4.42 0.69 18.16
N ASN A 13 5.63 0.73 18.65
CA ASN A 13 6.85 0.94 17.86
C ASN A 13 7.66 -0.34 17.65
N ASN A 14 7.09 -1.51 17.92
CA ASN A 14 7.82 -2.79 17.92
C ASN A 14 8.50 -3.12 16.60
N LEU A 15 7.91 -2.72 15.48
CA LEU A 15 8.42 -3.01 14.14
C LEU A 15 9.28 -1.88 13.55
N LEU A 16 9.37 -0.74 14.23
CA LEU A 16 10.03 0.44 13.69
C LEU A 16 11.52 0.22 13.39
N ASN A 17 12.19 -0.59 14.21
CA ASN A 17 13.62 -0.87 14.08
C ASN A 17 13.94 -2.09 13.20
N ARG A 18 12.95 -2.71 12.57
CA ARG A 18 13.17 -3.85 11.67
C ARG A 18 13.77 -3.36 10.35
N ALA A 19 15.01 -3.77 10.07
CA ALA A 19 15.74 -3.30 8.89
C ALA A 19 15.09 -3.72 7.57
N GLU A 20 14.40 -4.85 7.56
CA GLU A 20 13.72 -5.40 6.39
C GLU A 20 12.42 -4.67 6.02
N ILE A 21 11.90 -3.80 6.87
CA ILE A 21 10.73 -2.98 6.59
C ILE A 21 11.18 -1.58 6.17
N GLY A 22 10.98 -1.25 4.91
CA GLY A 22 11.32 0.08 4.36
C GLY A 22 10.15 1.06 4.30
N CYS A 23 8.92 0.55 4.45
CA CYS A 23 7.70 1.36 4.32
C CYS A 23 6.61 0.89 5.29
N PHE A 24 5.97 1.86 5.95
CA PHE A 24 4.82 1.65 6.82
C PHE A 24 3.59 2.34 6.27
N ILE A 25 2.42 1.79 6.60
CA ILE A 25 1.13 2.43 6.36
C ILE A 25 0.51 2.79 7.70
N LEU A 26 0.09 4.04 7.85
CA LEU A 26 -0.70 4.51 8.98
C LEU A 26 -2.14 4.79 8.54
N PRO A 27 -3.13 4.10 9.14
CA PRO A 27 -4.53 4.47 8.97
C PRO A 27 -4.80 5.90 9.41
N ASP A 28 -5.69 6.59 8.71
CA ASP A 28 -6.10 7.97 9.04
C ASP A 28 -6.86 8.09 10.38
N THR A 29 -7.21 6.96 10.96
CA THR A 29 -7.80 6.84 12.31
C THR A 29 -6.75 6.75 13.43
N THR A 30 -5.47 6.73 13.10
CA THR A 30 -4.37 6.69 14.07
C THR A 30 -4.41 7.91 14.98
N ALA A 31 -4.20 7.70 16.29
CA ALA A 31 -4.18 8.80 17.25
C ALA A 31 -3.11 9.84 16.90
N PRO A 32 -3.44 11.15 16.93
CA PRO A 32 -2.54 12.22 16.51
C PRO A 32 -1.17 12.22 17.17
N GLU A 33 -1.11 11.97 18.47
CA GLU A 33 0.14 11.96 19.23
C GLU A 33 1.04 10.80 18.79
N PHE A 34 0.46 9.62 18.61
CA PHE A 34 1.20 8.45 18.12
C PHE A 34 1.68 8.67 16.69
N ALA A 35 0.81 9.16 15.80
CA ALA A 35 1.12 9.40 14.40
C ALA A 35 2.32 10.36 14.25
N ALA A 36 2.30 11.50 14.94
CA ALA A 36 3.36 12.50 14.86
C ALA A 36 4.73 11.93 15.27
N VAL A 37 4.79 11.18 16.34
CA VAL A 37 6.04 10.56 16.83
C VAL A 37 6.50 9.42 15.93
N PHE A 38 5.59 8.56 15.50
CA PHE A 38 5.90 7.42 14.65
C PHE A 38 6.48 7.87 13.30
N ILE A 39 5.81 8.81 12.64
CA ILE A 39 6.24 9.36 11.34
C ILE A 39 7.65 9.92 11.45
N LYS A 40 7.90 10.76 12.45
CA LYS A 40 9.21 11.37 12.67
C LYS A 40 10.30 10.33 12.89
N ASN A 41 10.04 9.31 13.72
CA ASN A 41 11.02 8.28 14.03
C ASN A 41 11.28 7.36 12.81
N ALA A 42 10.26 7.02 12.03
CA ALA A 42 10.41 6.25 10.80
C ALA A 42 11.26 7.02 9.77
N GLN A 43 10.94 8.28 9.54
CA GLN A 43 11.65 9.13 8.58
C GLN A 43 13.11 9.35 8.97
N LYS A 44 13.43 9.48 10.26
CA LYS A 44 14.82 9.54 10.75
C LYS A 44 15.63 8.28 10.40
N GLN A 45 14.97 7.14 10.28
CA GLN A 45 15.58 5.88 9.89
C GLN A 45 15.59 5.65 8.36
N GLY A 46 15.19 6.65 7.58
CA GLY A 46 15.09 6.53 6.12
C GLY A 46 13.93 5.67 5.63
N LYS A 47 12.91 5.46 6.46
CA LYS A 47 11.73 4.68 6.13
C LYS A 47 10.58 5.56 5.68
N LEU A 48 9.80 5.07 4.71
CA LEU A 48 8.62 5.78 4.22
C LEU A 48 7.42 5.48 5.11
N VAL A 49 6.54 6.48 5.25
CA VAL A 49 5.23 6.32 5.90
C VAL A 49 4.15 6.84 4.95
N LEU A 50 3.17 6.00 4.65
CA LEU A 50 2.04 6.32 3.78
C LEU A 50 0.76 6.38 4.58
N ALA A 51 -0.05 7.41 4.35
CA ALA A 51 -1.38 7.53 4.93
C ALA A 51 -2.40 6.67 4.18
N GLU A 52 -3.35 6.07 4.87
CA GLU A 52 -4.42 5.25 4.28
C GLU A 52 -5.77 5.59 4.91
N GLY A 53 -6.84 5.47 4.12
CA GLY A 53 -8.22 5.68 4.56
C GLY A 53 -8.94 6.76 3.75
N GLU A 54 -10.20 6.99 4.06
CA GLU A 54 -11.02 7.98 3.36
C GLU A 54 -10.48 9.41 3.49
N ASN A 55 -9.80 9.71 4.59
CA ASN A 55 -9.18 11.00 4.88
C ASN A 55 -7.65 10.98 4.71
N ALA A 56 -7.10 10.05 3.93
CA ALA A 56 -5.67 9.91 3.73
C ALA A 56 -5.01 11.19 3.20
N LEU A 57 -5.66 11.91 2.29
CA LEU A 57 -5.15 13.17 1.76
C LEU A 57 -5.01 14.24 2.84
N ALA A 58 -6.03 14.43 3.67
CA ALA A 58 -5.99 15.36 4.79
C ALA A 58 -4.95 14.95 5.83
N PHE A 59 -4.82 13.66 6.11
CA PHE A 59 -3.82 13.11 7.02
C PHE A 59 -2.40 13.36 6.50
N TYR A 60 -2.15 13.09 5.24
CA TYR A 60 -0.88 13.41 4.56
C TYR A 60 -0.52 14.89 4.71
N GLN A 61 -1.46 15.78 4.41
CA GLN A 61 -1.23 17.22 4.49
C GLN A 61 -0.98 17.72 5.93
N LYS A 62 -1.65 17.10 6.90
CA LYS A 62 -1.55 17.51 8.31
C LYS A 62 -0.31 16.97 9.01
N TYR A 63 0.03 15.70 8.80
CA TYR A 63 1.08 15.02 9.58
C TYR A 63 2.39 14.83 8.81
N GLY A 64 2.44 15.16 7.53
CA GLY A 64 3.67 15.09 6.74
C GLY A 64 4.16 13.65 6.49
N THR A 65 3.25 12.71 6.20
CA THR A 65 3.64 11.41 5.67
C THR A 65 4.36 11.59 4.34
N ASP A 66 5.14 10.60 3.90
CA ASP A 66 5.84 10.66 2.61
C ASP A 66 4.89 10.53 1.42
N GLY A 67 3.73 9.97 1.65
CA GLY A 67 2.71 9.80 0.64
C GLY A 67 1.42 9.23 1.20
N LEU A 68 0.62 8.68 0.32
CA LEU A 68 -0.69 8.12 0.66
C LEU A 68 -1.07 6.96 -0.24
N ILE A 69 -2.05 6.19 0.23
CA ILE A 69 -2.73 5.16 -0.55
C ILE A 69 -4.12 5.64 -0.89
N LEU A 70 -4.43 5.59 -2.18
CA LEU A 70 -5.72 5.96 -2.74
C LEU A 70 -6.47 4.71 -3.16
N ASP A 71 -7.67 4.48 -2.63
CA ASP A 71 -8.51 3.35 -3.02
C ASP A 71 -9.48 3.76 -4.12
N THR A 72 -9.25 3.27 -5.34
CA THR A 72 -10.11 3.49 -6.50
C THR A 72 -10.99 2.29 -6.82
N SER A 73 -10.97 1.24 -6.02
CA SER A 73 -11.65 -0.02 -6.32
C SER A 73 -13.17 0.10 -6.44
N LYS A 74 -13.77 1.14 -5.86
CA LYS A 74 -15.20 1.42 -5.92
C LYS A 74 -15.56 2.60 -6.84
N GLU A 75 -14.56 3.20 -7.49
CA GLU A 75 -14.77 4.37 -8.31
C GLU A 75 -15.21 4.01 -9.74
N ALA A 76 -16.18 4.75 -10.25
CA ALA A 76 -16.61 4.63 -11.65
C ALA A 76 -15.55 5.18 -12.61
N ASN A 77 -14.82 6.23 -12.19
CA ASN A 77 -13.76 6.84 -12.98
C ASN A 77 -12.47 6.93 -12.16
N PRO A 78 -11.67 5.84 -12.09
CA PRO A 78 -10.44 5.83 -11.31
C PRO A 78 -9.40 6.82 -11.83
N THR A 79 -9.29 7.02 -13.13
CA THR A 79 -8.35 7.97 -13.75
C THR A 79 -8.57 9.40 -13.23
N LYS A 80 -9.80 9.86 -13.18
CA LYS A 80 -10.14 11.19 -12.68
C LYS A 80 -9.73 11.37 -11.23
N MET A 81 -10.01 10.39 -10.40
CA MET A 81 -9.67 10.41 -8.97
C MET A 81 -8.15 10.46 -8.76
N VAL A 82 -7.39 9.59 -9.43
CA VAL A 82 -5.93 9.53 -9.34
C VAL A 82 -5.31 10.86 -9.78
N LYS A 83 -5.70 11.38 -10.93
CA LYS A 83 -5.17 12.65 -11.46
C LYS A 83 -5.47 13.83 -10.55
N SER A 84 -6.65 13.88 -9.95
CA SER A 84 -7.03 14.92 -8.99
C SER A 84 -6.12 14.89 -7.76
N VAL A 85 -5.84 13.72 -7.21
CA VAL A 85 -4.95 13.59 -6.05
C VAL A 85 -3.50 13.92 -6.43
N GLN A 86 -3.01 13.43 -7.55
CA GLN A 86 -1.65 13.74 -8.04
C GLN A 86 -1.42 15.24 -8.21
N LYS A 87 -2.42 15.97 -8.70
CA LYS A 87 -2.35 17.43 -8.84
C LYS A 87 -2.22 18.14 -7.50
N GLN A 88 -2.88 17.62 -6.46
CA GLN A 88 -2.83 18.18 -5.10
C GLN A 88 -1.58 17.77 -4.33
N THR A 89 -0.94 16.67 -4.73
CA THR A 89 0.17 16.03 -4.01
C THR A 89 1.33 15.70 -4.95
N PRO A 90 1.92 16.68 -5.65
CA PRO A 90 2.90 16.42 -6.73
C PRO A 90 4.18 15.75 -6.24
N LYS A 91 4.48 15.80 -4.94
CA LYS A 91 5.69 15.20 -4.34
C LYS A 91 5.41 13.94 -3.53
N ALA A 92 4.15 13.54 -3.40
CA ALA A 92 3.79 12.38 -2.60
C ALA A 92 4.14 11.07 -3.31
N VAL A 93 4.61 10.09 -2.55
CA VAL A 93 4.60 8.71 -2.97
C VAL A 93 3.15 8.24 -3.01
N LEU A 94 2.68 7.75 -4.14
CA LEU A 94 1.29 7.36 -4.34
C LEU A 94 1.15 5.89 -4.68
N GLY A 95 0.51 5.14 -3.77
CA GLY A 95 0.00 3.80 -4.06
C GLY A 95 -1.49 3.87 -4.38
N VAL A 96 -1.94 3.15 -5.38
CA VAL A 96 -3.34 3.15 -5.81
C VAL A 96 -3.90 1.73 -5.78
N VAL A 97 -4.96 1.54 -5.00
CA VAL A 97 -5.71 0.28 -5.00
C VAL A 97 -6.61 0.23 -6.22
N SER A 98 -6.36 -0.72 -7.09
CA SER A 98 -7.16 -0.98 -8.28
C SER A 98 -8.22 -2.04 -8.00
N ARG A 99 -9.35 -1.96 -8.69
CA ARG A 99 -10.24 -3.11 -8.82
C ARG A 99 -9.49 -4.24 -9.53
N ASN A 100 -9.75 -5.49 -9.14
CA ASN A 100 -9.09 -6.68 -9.72
C ASN A 100 -9.65 -7.03 -11.10
N ARG A 101 -9.44 -6.13 -12.06
CA ARG A 101 -9.82 -6.27 -13.45
C ARG A 101 -8.76 -5.64 -14.35
N ARG A 102 -8.50 -6.24 -15.51
CA ARG A 102 -7.46 -5.78 -16.44
C ARG A 102 -7.66 -4.34 -16.89
N HIS A 103 -8.90 -3.98 -17.22
CA HIS A 103 -9.22 -2.63 -17.71
C HIS A 103 -8.91 -1.55 -16.66
N GLU A 104 -9.37 -1.73 -15.43
CA GLU A 104 -9.15 -0.79 -14.36
C GLU A 104 -7.67 -0.72 -13.96
N ALA A 105 -6.98 -1.86 -13.92
CA ALA A 105 -5.53 -1.91 -13.65
C ALA A 105 -4.74 -1.12 -14.71
N MET A 106 -5.13 -1.23 -15.98
CA MET A 106 -4.55 -0.46 -17.08
C MET A 106 -4.77 1.04 -16.89
N LEU A 107 -6.02 1.46 -16.64
CA LEU A 107 -6.35 2.88 -16.44
C LEU A 107 -5.57 3.49 -15.28
N VAL A 108 -5.45 2.77 -14.17
CA VAL A 108 -4.69 3.22 -13.01
C VAL A 108 -3.18 3.30 -13.33
N SER A 109 -2.64 2.30 -13.99
CA SER A 109 -1.22 2.25 -14.38
C SER A 109 -0.84 3.37 -15.34
N GLU A 110 -1.73 3.74 -16.27
CA GLU A 110 -1.53 4.87 -17.20
C GLU A 110 -1.42 6.22 -16.51
N CYS A 111 -1.92 6.34 -15.28
CA CYS A 111 -1.72 7.54 -14.46
C CYS A 111 -0.32 7.62 -13.83
N GLU A 112 0.50 6.59 -13.99
CA GLU A 112 1.87 6.51 -13.46
C GLU A 112 1.97 6.77 -11.94
N PRO A 113 1.17 6.07 -11.09
CA PRO A 113 1.43 6.09 -9.66
C PRO A 113 2.76 5.40 -9.34
N ASP A 114 3.23 5.50 -8.11
CA ASP A 114 4.46 4.79 -7.72
C ASP A 114 4.28 3.27 -7.70
N PHE A 115 3.10 2.81 -7.29
CA PHE A 115 2.73 1.38 -7.36
C PHE A 115 1.21 1.19 -7.39
N VAL A 116 0.80 0.06 -7.96
CA VAL A 116 -0.60 -0.36 -8.05
C VAL A 116 -0.83 -1.53 -7.09
N ILE A 117 -1.88 -1.45 -6.29
CA ILE A 117 -2.20 -2.42 -5.25
C ILE A 117 -3.38 -3.29 -5.68
N PHE A 118 -3.21 -4.61 -5.57
CA PHE A 118 -4.26 -5.60 -5.77
C PHE A 118 -4.56 -6.30 -4.44
N LYS A 119 -5.83 -6.29 -4.02
CA LYS A 119 -6.28 -6.99 -2.81
C LYS A 119 -6.48 -8.47 -3.11
N PHE A 120 -5.94 -9.33 -2.26
CA PHE A 120 -6.02 -10.78 -2.40
C PHE A 120 -6.71 -11.42 -1.21
N TRP A 121 -7.68 -12.26 -1.52
CA TRP A 121 -8.37 -13.16 -0.60
C TRP A 121 -8.14 -14.60 -1.03
N LYS A 122 -8.52 -15.58 -0.18
CA LYS A 122 -8.53 -17.00 -0.57
C LYS A 122 -9.50 -17.25 -1.70
N ASP A 123 -10.69 -16.68 -1.59
CA ASP A 123 -11.67 -16.71 -2.66
C ASP A 123 -11.19 -15.87 -3.85
N GLY A 124 -11.25 -16.47 -5.03
CA GLY A 124 -10.75 -15.84 -6.26
C GLY A 124 -9.22 -15.76 -6.37
N PHE A 125 -8.48 -16.49 -5.55
CA PHE A 125 -7.01 -16.45 -5.54
C PHE A 125 -6.40 -16.71 -6.93
N GLU A 126 -6.83 -17.78 -7.61
CA GLU A 126 -6.28 -18.15 -8.92
C GLU A 126 -6.54 -17.08 -9.99
N SER A 127 -7.75 -16.52 -10.04
CA SER A 127 -8.06 -15.46 -11.01
C SER A 127 -7.31 -14.16 -10.71
N ASN A 128 -7.12 -13.84 -9.45
CA ASN A 128 -6.31 -12.69 -9.05
C ASN A 128 -4.82 -12.91 -9.33
N LYS A 129 -4.33 -14.14 -9.18
CA LYS A 129 -2.96 -14.51 -9.54
C LYS A 129 -2.73 -14.35 -11.04
N GLU A 130 -3.64 -14.84 -11.89
CA GLU A 130 -3.57 -14.65 -13.34
C GLU A 130 -3.56 -13.17 -13.74
N LEU A 131 -4.37 -12.35 -13.07
CA LEU A 131 -4.37 -10.90 -13.26
C LEU A 131 -3.01 -10.28 -12.91
N LEU A 132 -2.43 -10.68 -11.79
CA LEU A 132 -1.14 -10.16 -11.33
C LEU A 132 0.00 -10.59 -12.26
N GLU A 133 0.00 -11.85 -12.72
CA GLU A 133 0.97 -12.35 -13.70
C GLU A 133 0.90 -11.55 -15.01
N TRP A 134 -0.31 -11.35 -15.52
CA TRP A 134 -0.54 -10.51 -16.70
C TRP A 134 -0.03 -9.07 -16.49
N TYR A 135 -0.31 -8.48 -15.33
CA TYR A 135 0.13 -7.13 -14.99
C TYR A 135 1.66 -7.04 -14.93
N ALA A 136 2.29 -7.98 -14.25
CA ALA A 136 3.74 -8.01 -14.07
C ALA A 136 4.51 -8.15 -15.38
N GLU A 137 3.93 -8.83 -16.38
CA GLU A 137 4.52 -8.97 -17.71
C GLU A 137 4.42 -7.70 -18.56
N LEU A 138 3.34 -6.92 -18.42
CA LEU A 138 3.01 -5.86 -19.36
C LEU A 138 3.30 -4.45 -18.87
N PHE A 139 3.33 -4.24 -17.55
CA PHE A 139 3.44 -2.90 -16.98
C PHE A 139 4.75 -2.69 -16.23
N LEU A 140 5.33 -1.50 -16.40
CA LEU A 140 6.56 -1.08 -15.71
C LEU A 140 6.28 -0.54 -14.31
N ILE A 141 5.06 -0.05 -14.05
CA ILE A 141 4.68 0.42 -12.73
C ILE A 141 4.64 -0.78 -11.77
N GLN A 142 5.34 -0.64 -10.65
CA GLN A 142 5.43 -1.70 -9.65
C GLN A 142 4.06 -2.09 -9.11
N ASN A 143 3.93 -3.35 -8.74
CA ASN A 143 2.72 -3.88 -8.14
C ASN A 143 2.93 -4.20 -6.65
N ALA A 144 1.85 -4.18 -5.90
CA ALA A 144 1.79 -4.65 -4.54
C ALA A 144 0.58 -5.56 -4.34
N VAL A 145 0.76 -6.62 -3.60
CA VAL A 145 -0.32 -7.51 -3.16
C VAL A 145 -0.69 -7.17 -1.72
N GLN A 146 -1.92 -6.75 -1.50
CA GLN A 146 -2.47 -6.56 -0.16
C GLN A 146 -3.14 -7.85 0.30
N VAL A 147 -2.61 -8.45 1.35
CA VAL A 147 -3.05 -9.75 1.88
C VAL A 147 -4.20 -9.53 2.87
N GLU A 148 -5.40 -9.90 2.48
CA GLU A 148 -6.62 -9.70 3.28
C GLU A 148 -6.92 -10.90 4.19
N GLU A 149 -6.38 -12.07 3.87
CA GLU A 149 -6.55 -13.30 4.65
C GLU A 149 -5.24 -14.07 4.70
N ASN A 150 -5.13 -15.02 5.64
CA ASN A 150 -3.95 -15.88 5.72
C ASN A 150 -3.93 -16.91 4.58
N PHE A 151 -3.00 -16.75 3.64
CA PHE A 151 -2.69 -17.69 2.57
C PHE A 151 -1.20 -17.62 2.23
N ASP A 152 -0.70 -18.59 1.48
CA ASP A 152 0.67 -18.56 0.96
C ASP A 152 0.77 -17.63 -0.24
N PHE A 153 1.50 -16.54 -0.08
CA PHE A 153 1.75 -15.55 -1.13
C PHE A 153 3.16 -15.68 -1.75
N SER A 154 3.94 -16.67 -1.34
CA SER A 154 5.35 -16.82 -1.75
C SER A 154 5.55 -17.01 -3.26
N THR A 155 4.53 -17.53 -3.95
CA THR A 155 4.56 -17.79 -5.40
C THR A 155 4.06 -16.63 -6.25
N LEU A 156 3.56 -15.56 -5.63
CA LEU A 156 3.03 -14.42 -6.37
C LEU A 156 4.15 -13.54 -6.92
N PRO A 157 4.05 -13.07 -8.20
CA PRO A 157 5.03 -12.16 -8.79
C PRO A 157 4.81 -10.71 -8.31
N ALA A 158 4.84 -10.53 -7.00
CA ALA A 158 4.62 -9.24 -6.34
C ALA A 158 5.95 -8.52 -6.09
N ASP A 159 6.03 -7.25 -6.46
CA ASP A 159 7.17 -6.39 -6.10
C ASP A 159 7.15 -6.06 -4.61
N PHE A 160 5.94 -5.86 -4.05
CA PHE A 160 5.70 -5.63 -2.63
C PHE A 160 4.56 -6.48 -2.10
N VAL A 161 4.64 -6.85 -0.83
CA VAL A 161 3.55 -7.50 -0.10
C VAL A 161 3.14 -6.61 1.07
N ILE A 162 1.86 -6.25 1.12
CA ILE A 162 1.29 -5.44 2.19
C ILE A 162 0.66 -6.36 3.23
N LEU A 163 1.19 -6.33 4.43
CA LEU A 163 0.70 -7.07 5.60
C LEU A 163 0.34 -6.10 6.72
N SER A 164 -0.60 -6.49 7.59
CA SER A 164 -0.74 -5.81 8.87
C SER A 164 0.44 -6.17 9.79
N ASP A 165 0.66 -5.35 10.80
CA ASP A 165 1.65 -5.61 11.86
C ASP A 165 1.44 -6.98 12.53
N VAL A 166 0.17 -7.36 12.76
CA VAL A 166 -0.20 -8.67 13.30
C VAL A 166 0.18 -9.81 12.34
N GLN A 167 -0.17 -9.69 11.06
CA GLN A 167 0.18 -10.68 10.04
C GLN A 167 1.70 -10.83 9.90
N TYR A 168 2.42 -9.72 9.89
CA TYR A 168 3.88 -9.71 9.79
C TYR A 168 4.53 -10.42 11.01
N THR A 169 4.04 -10.15 12.20
CA THR A 169 4.53 -10.78 13.44
C THR A 169 4.29 -12.31 13.42
N ILE A 170 3.14 -12.75 12.91
CA ILE A 170 2.83 -14.19 12.74
C ILE A 170 3.78 -14.82 11.72
N LEU A 171 4.10 -14.11 10.63
CA LEU A 171 5.04 -14.59 9.62
C LEU A 171 6.44 -14.82 10.19
N LEU A 172 6.91 -13.92 11.06
CA LEU A 172 8.21 -14.04 11.72
C LEU A 172 8.30 -15.19 12.71
N ALA A 173 7.17 -15.64 13.25
CA ALA A 173 7.11 -16.74 14.23
C ALA A 173 7.17 -18.13 13.59
N LYS A 174 7.12 -18.26 12.27
CA LYS A 174 7.24 -19.51 11.51
C LYS A 174 8.69 -19.82 11.15
#